data_02ce3c839d18b076d0cd93c79359b234
#
_entry.id   02ce3c839d18b076d0cd93c79359b234
#
_cell.length_a   1.000
_cell.length_b   1.000
_cell.length_c   1.000
_cell.angle_alpha   90.00
_cell.angle_beta   90.00
_cell.angle_gamma   90.00
#
_symmetry.space_group_name_H-M   'P 1'
#
loop_
_entity.id
_entity.type
_entity.pdbx_description
1 polymer ?
#
loop_
_entity_poly.entity_id
_entity_poly.type
_entity_poly.pdbx_seq_one_letter_code
_entity_poly.pdbx_strand_id
1 'polypeptide(L)'
;MEEVSKYQKFETATINRGQIKNAEYNPRKISDSAKKKLKDNIKRVGLLDTIVVNKNTMNIVSGHQRISILDSLERKKDYNLTVAMIDLSEKEEKEQNIFFNNTKVQGEFDTDILASMLSDIDFECAGLDINDVGILGVEVDLPSIEEPSEADKEVMKLNNEIYDNKREMRKAVMNHSQTKNEESVDTFVVLTFSNQSNKEVFLQ
;
A
#
# COMPACT_ATOMS: atom_id res chain seq x y z
N MET A 1 10.90 17.72 34.91
CA MET A 1 10.58 16.79 33.81
C MET A 1 9.36 17.38 33.13
N GLU A 2 9.44 17.60 31.84
CA GLU A 2 8.26 18.04 31.09
C GLU A 2 7.20 16.94 31.10
N GLU A 3 5.95 17.31 31.36
CA GLU A 3 4.86 16.36 31.52
C GLU A 3 4.42 15.86 30.13
N VAL A 4 4.54 14.57 29.89
CA VAL A 4 4.12 13.92 28.65
C VAL A 4 2.59 13.83 28.64
N SER A 5 1.95 13.98 27.46
CA SER A 5 0.50 13.85 27.33
C SER A 5 -0.01 12.53 27.92
N LYS A 6 -1.08 12.58 28.71
CA LYS A 6 -1.75 11.39 29.29
C LYS A 6 -2.26 10.40 28.23
N TYR A 7 -2.38 10.81 26.98
CA TYR A 7 -2.80 9.97 25.85
C TYR A 7 -1.62 9.28 25.15
N GLN A 8 -0.38 9.72 25.41
CA GLN A 8 0.79 9.00 24.91
C GLN A 8 1.00 7.74 25.75
N LYS A 9 0.69 6.58 25.18
CA LYS A 9 0.72 5.28 25.86
C LYS A 9 1.87 4.39 25.42
N PHE A 10 2.87 4.93 24.73
CA PHE A 10 4.05 4.19 24.31
C PHE A 10 5.32 4.74 24.98
N GLU A 11 6.28 3.85 25.15
CA GLU A 11 7.64 4.16 25.55
C GLU A 11 8.59 3.81 24.41
N THR A 12 9.66 4.56 24.26
CA THR A 12 10.71 4.23 23.28
C THR A 12 11.72 3.27 23.90
N ALA A 13 12.07 2.22 23.17
CA ALA A 13 13.09 1.27 23.57
C ALA A 13 13.99 0.89 22.40
N THR A 14 15.29 0.73 22.65
CA THR A 14 16.21 0.16 21.67
C THR A 14 16.32 -1.33 21.94
N ILE A 15 15.88 -2.15 20.98
CA ILE A 15 15.85 -3.60 21.10
C ILE A 15 16.48 -4.27 19.88
N ASN A 16 16.90 -5.51 20.05
CA ASN A 16 17.43 -6.30 18.94
C ASN A 16 16.30 -6.81 18.07
N ARG A 17 16.44 -6.70 16.74
CA ARG A 17 15.47 -7.19 15.76
C ARG A 17 15.11 -8.67 15.97
N GLY A 18 16.04 -9.50 16.38
CA GLY A 18 15.81 -10.92 16.65
C GLY A 18 14.81 -11.19 17.76
N GLN A 19 14.55 -10.23 18.64
CA GLN A 19 13.57 -10.33 19.73
C GLN A 19 12.14 -10.01 19.27
N ILE A 20 11.95 -9.37 18.11
CA ILE A 20 10.66 -8.94 17.59
C ILE A 20 10.10 -9.99 16.66
N LYS A 21 8.80 -10.27 16.78
CA LYS A 21 8.07 -11.23 15.97
C LYS A 21 7.17 -10.52 14.96
N ASN A 22 7.12 -11.06 13.75
CA ASN A 22 6.08 -10.65 12.80
C ASN A 22 4.75 -11.26 13.25
N ALA A 23 3.69 -10.44 13.33
CA ALA A 23 2.36 -10.93 13.66
C ALA A 23 1.82 -11.81 12.51
N GLU A 24 1.55 -13.08 12.80
CA GLU A 24 1.06 -14.04 11.80
C GLU A 24 -0.31 -13.65 11.24
N TYR A 25 -1.11 -12.97 12.05
CA TYR A 25 -2.45 -12.49 11.70
C TYR A 25 -2.44 -11.17 10.91
N ASN A 26 -1.30 -10.58 10.58
CA ASN A 26 -1.25 -9.31 9.84
C ASN A 26 -1.85 -9.45 8.43
N PRO A 27 -3.00 -8.78 8.15
CA PRO A 27 -3.71 -8.97 6.88
C PRO A 27 -3.12 -8.14 5.72
N ARG A 28 -2.22 -7.19 6.02
CA ARG A 28 -1.75 -6.23 5.03
C ARG A 28 -0.71 -6.82 4.09
N LYS A 29 -1.00 -6.72 2.81
CA LYS A 29 -0.04 -6.99 1.72
C LYS A 29 0.19 -5.71 0.93
N ILE A 30 1.39 -5.56 0.39
CA ILE A 30 1.72 -4.47 -0.53
C ILE A 30 2.20 -5.04 -1.86
N SER A 31 2.00 -4.29 -2.95
CA SER A 31 2.51 -4.64 -4.27
C SER A 31 4.04 -4.55 -4.31
N ASP A 32 4.66 -5.24 -5.28
CA ASP A 32 6.11 -5.16 -5.47
C ASP A 32 6.55 -3.73 -5.81
N SER A 33 5.74 -2.98 -6.56
CA SER A 33 5.97 -1.57 -6.84
C SER A 33 5.98 -0.74 -5.56
N ALA A 34 4.97 -0.86 -4.70
CA ALA A 34 4.91 -0.15 -3.42
C ALA A 34 6.08 -0.55 -2.50
N LYS A 35 6.47 -1.82 -2.52
CA LYS A 35 7.63 -2.31 -1.77
C LYS A 35 8.94 -1.69 -2.28
N LYS A 36 9.08 -1.53 -3.60
CA LYS A 36 10.23 -0.86 -4.21
C LYS A 36 10.28 0.61 -3.80
N LYS A 37 9.18 1.36 -3.97
CA LYS A 37 9.08 2.78 -3.56
C LYS A 37 9.45 2.96 -2.08
N LEU A 38 8.92 2.12 -1.18
CA LEU A 38 9.25 2.15 0.25
C LEU A 38 10.73 1.85 0.52
N LYS A 39 11.32 0.88 -0.18
CA LYS A 39 12.74 0.52 -0.06
C LYS A 39 13.65 1.65 -0.51
N ASP A 40 13.34 2.28 -1.62
CA ASP A 40 14.12 3.38 -2.18
C ASP A 40 14.02 4.61 -1.27
N ASN A 41 12.87 4.89 -0.69
CA ASN A 41 12.72 5.95 0.30
C ASN A 41 13.54 5.66 1.57
N ILE A 42 13.46 4.46 2.15
CA ILE A 42 14.27 4.10 3.34
C ILE A 42 15.77 4.18 3.05
N LYS A 43 16.21 3.83 1.84
CA LYS A 43 17.62 4.01 1.46
C LYS A 43 18.03 5.47 1.36
N ARG A 44 17.14 6.35 0.88
CA ARG A 44 17.41 7.76 0.65
C ARG A 44 17.43 8.57 1.94
N VAL A 45 16.43 8.40 2.78
CA VAL A 45 16.21 9.26 3.97
C VAL A 45 16.30 8.50 5.31
N GLY A 46 16.46 7.19 5.27
CA GLY A 46 16.44 6.36 6.47
C GLY A 46 15.03 5.97 6.93
N LEU A 47 14.98 5.26 8.06
CA LEU A 47 13.74 4.91 8.73
C LEU A 47 13.27 6.09 9.59
N LEU A 48 12.32 6.87 9.09
CA LEU A 48 11.81 8.06 9.78
C LEU A 48 10.59 7.77 10.66
N ASP A 49 9.81 6.74 10.31
CA ASP A 49 8.61 6.35 11.07
C ASP A 49 8.90 5.11 11.92
N THR A 50 8.47 5.14 13.18
CA THR A 50 8.82 4.11 14.16
C THR A 50 8.05 2.80 13.95
N ILE A 51 8.61 1.71 14.45
CA ILE A 51 7.97 0.41 14.53
C ILE A 51 7.25 0.31 15.87
N VAL A 52 5.99 -0.13 15.87
CA VAL A 52 5.21 -0.32 17.09
C VAL A 52 5.21 -1.79 17.46
N VAL A 53 5.62 -2.10 18.69
CA VAL A 53 5.76 -3.46 19.22
C VAL A 53 5.00 -3.59 20.53
N ASN A 54 4.22 -4.64 20.67
CA ASN A 54 3.58 -4.95 21.96
C ASN A 54 4.55 -5.69 22.90
N LYS A 55 4.82 -5.11 24.06
CA LYS A 55 5.77 -5.67 25.03
C LYS A 55 5.35 -7.03 25.59
N ASN A 56 4.04 -7.34 25.60
CA ASN A 56 3.50 -8.59 26.16
C ASN A 56 3.73 -9.79 25.24
N THR A 57 3.70 -9.58 23.92
CA THR A 57 3.80 -10.62 22.91
C THR A 57 5.08 -10.56 22.10
N MET A 58 5.77 -9.41 22.12
CA MET A 58 6.87 -9.02 21.23
C MET A 58 6.49 -9.04 19.75
N ASN A 59 5.18 -8.95 19.46
CA ASN A 59 4.69 -8.85 18.09
C ASN A 59 4.75 -7.42 17.57
N ILE A 60 5.05 -7.28 16.28
CA ILE A 60 4.89 -6.02 15.56
C ILE A 60 3.39 -5.73 15.41
N VAL A 61 2.96 -4.56 15.84
CA VAL A 61 1.59 -4.07 15.66
C VAL A 61 1.50 -3.17 14.43
N SER A 62 2.52 -2.32 14.21
CA SER A 62 2.66 -1.50 13.00
C SER A 62 4.11 -1.49 12.50
N GLY A 63 4.28 -1.45 11.19
CA GLY A 63 5.60 -1.36 10.56
C GLY A 63 6.14 -2.65 9.96
N HIS A 64 5.33 -3.70 9.77
CA HIS A 64 5.75 -4.98 9.19
C HIS A 64 6.51 -4.84 7.87
N GLN A 65 6.04 -3.97 6.97
CA GLN A 65 6.68 -3.77 5.68
C GLN A 65 8.04 -3.07 5.82
N ARG A 66 8.13 -2.08 6.71
CA ARG A 66 9.38 -1.37 7.03
C ARG A 66 10.43 -2.32 7.59
N ILE A 67 10.06 -3.19 8.53
CA ILE A 67 10.93 -4.24 9.07
C ILE A 67 11.39 -5.22 7.99
N SER A 68 10.48 -5.67 7.12
CA SER A 68 10.84 -6.57 6.02
C SER A 68 11.88 -5.95 5.08
N ILE A 69 11.78 -4.65 4.85
CA ILE A 69 12.75 -3.92 4.03
C ILE A 69 14.08 -3.76 4.77
N LEU A 70 14.06 -3.39 6.06
CA LEU A 70 15.27 -3.30 6.87
C LEU A 70 16.01 -4.65 6.91
N ASP A 71 15.31 -5.76 7.17
CA ASP A 71 15.89 -7.11 7.14
C ASP A 71 16.59 -7.39 5.80
N SER A 72 16.00 -6.93 4.68
CA SER A 72 16.58 -7.05 3.33
C SER A 72 17.80 -6.15 3.11
N LEU A 73 17.82 -4.96 3.71
CA LEU A 73 18.92 -3.99 3.57
C LEU A 73 20.10 -4.38 4.45
N GLU A 74 19.85 -4.76 5.70
CA GLU A 74 20.85 -5.21 6.65
C GLU A 74 21.42 -6.59 6.30
N ARG A 75 20.69 -7.39 5.50
CA ARG A 75 21.04 -8.77 5.12
C ARG A 75 21.18 -9.73 6.31
N LYS A 76 20.69 -9.35 7.46
CA LYS A 76 20.71 -10.10 8.71
C LYS A 76 19.56 -9.65 9.60
N LYS A 77 19.24 -10.43 10.64
CA LYS A 77 18.25 -10.07 11.65
C LYS A 77 18.89 -9.76 13.01
N ASP A 78 20.18 -9.57 13.03
CA ASP A 78 20.95 -9.19 14.21
C ASP A 78 21.40 -7.73 14.07
N TYR A 79 20.48 -6.83 14.36
CA TYR A 79 20.72 -5.39 14.44
C TYR A 79 19.76 -4.78 15.48
N ASN A 80 20.17 -3.66 16.06
CA ASN A 80 19.34 -2.93 17.01
C ASN A 80 18.55 -1.83 16.31
N LEU A 81 17.33 -1.59 16.79
CA LEU A 81 16.50 -0.49 16.34
C LEU A 81 15.69 0.08 17.50
N THR A 82 15.37 1.36 17.42
CA THR A 82 14.48 2.01 18.37
C THR A 82 13.02 1.80 17.93
N VAL A 83 12.20 1.34 18.85
CA VAL A 83 10.77 1.04 18.63
C VAL A 83 9.91 1.75 19.65
N ALA A 84 8.62 1.92 19.32
CA ALA A 84 7.61 2.29 20.28
C ALA A 84 7.05 1.02 20.93
N MET A 85 7.28 0.87 22.24
CA MET A 85 6.74 -0.24 23.02
C MET A 85 5.39 0.15 23.58
N ILE A 86 4.37 -0.68 23.34
CA ILE A 86 3.00 -0.50 23.85
C ILE A 86 2.62 -1.68 24.76
N ASP A 87 1.63 -1.44 25.62
CA ASP A 87 1.11 -2.44 26.56
C ASP A 87 -0.35 -2.70 26.24
N LEU A 88 -0.61 -3.74 25.45
CA LEU A 88 -1.95 -4.10 25.01
C LEU A 88 -2.21 -5.58 25.28
N SER A 89 -3.49 -5.91 25.53
CA SER A 89 -3.94 -7.30 25.47
C SER A 89 -3.88 -7.83 24.04
N GLU A 90 -3.88 -9.15 23.85
CA GLU A 90 -3.86 -9.75 22.51
C GLU A 90 -5.05 -9.32 21.61
N LYS A 91 -6.21 -9.06 22.22
CA LYS A 91 -7.38 -8.57 21.51
C LYS A 91 -7.15 -7.15 20.99
N GLU A 92 -6.72 -6.24 21.87
CA GLU A 92 -6.42 -4.85 21.50
C GLU A 92 -5.28 -4.77 20.49
N GLU A 93 -4.25 -5.63 20.61
CA GLU A 93 -3.16 -5.74 19.63
C GLU A 93 -3.69 -6.00 18.21
N LYS A 94 -4.60 -6.97 18.05
CA LYS A 94 -5.23 -7.28 16.76
C LYS A 94 -6.11 -6.13 16.26
N GLU A 95 -6.89 -5.52 17.14
CA GLU A 95 -7.72 -4.35 16.82
C GLU A 95 -6.84 -3.18 16.32
N GLN A 96 -5.74 -2.88 17.02
CA GLN A 96 -4.81 -1.83 16.62
C GLN A 96 -4.07 -2.16 15.32
N ASN A 97 -3.69 -3.42 15.09
CA ASN A 97 -3.10 -3.82 13.82
C ASN A 97 -4.03 -3.54 12.64
N ILE A 98 -5.34 -3.81 12.79
CA ILE A 98 -6.34 -3.49 11.77
C ILE A 98 -6.51 -1.97 11.64
N PHE A 99 -6.61 -1.24 12.76
CA PHE A 99 -6.79 0.21 12.79
C PHE A 99 -5.68 0.94 12.03
N PHE A 100 -4.41 0.62 12.29
CA PHE A 100 -3.26 1.21 11.59
C PHE A 100 -3.23 0.91 10.07
N ASN A 101 -3.93 -0.11 9.63
CA ASN A 101 -4.00 -0.52 8.24
C ASN A 101 -5.31 -0.13 7.54
N ASN A 102 -6.24 0.51 8.26
CA ASN A 102 -7.54 0.90 7.74
C ASN A 102 -7.47 2.23 7.01
N THR A 103 -7.58 2.19 5.69
CA THR A 103 -7.55 3.38 4.83
C THR A 103 -8.63 4.40 5.14
N LYS A 104 -9.77 3.96 5.71
CA LYS A 104 -10.87 4.87 6.10
C LYS A 104 -10.54 5.80 7.27
N VAL A 105 -9.51 5.47 8.05
CA VAL A 105 -9.07 6.31 9.20
C VAL A 105 -7.75 7.03 8.93
N GLN A 106 -7.13 6.81 7.77
CA GLN A 106 -5.90 7.48 7.37
C GLN A 106 -6.14 8.86 6.74
N GLY A 107 -7.40 9.18 6.39
CA GLY A 107 -7.75 10.42 5.69
C GLY A 107 -7.44 10.37 4.20
N GLU A 108 -7.72 11.48 3.54
CA GLU A 108 -7.47 11.70 2.12
C GLU A 108 -6.62 12.96 1.96
N PHE A 109 -5.91 13.09 0.85
CA PHE A 109 -5.17 14.32 0.55
C PHE A 109 -6.14 15.43 0.14
N ASP A 110 -5.86 16.64 0.61
CA ASP A 110 -6.40 17.84 0.00
C ASP A 110 -5.71 18.03 -1.36
N THR A 111 -6.48 17.90 -2.41
CA THR A 111 -5.95 17.89 -3.79
C THR A 111 -5.35 19.23 -4.20
N ASP A 112 -5.91 20.35 -3.73
CA ASP A 112 -5.43 21.69 -4.09
C ASP A 112 -4.09 21.97 -3.38
N ILE A 113 -3.99 21.60 -2.11
CA ILE A 113 -2.74 21.73 -1.36
C ILE A 113 -1.67 20.81 -1.96
N LEU A 114 -2.02 19.54 -2.24
CA LEU A 114 -1.10 18.59 -2.84
C LEU A 114 -0.58 19.09 -4.20
N ALA A 115 -1.47 19.56 -5.07
CA ALA A 115 -1.11 20.13 -6.37
C ALA A 115 -0.13 21.30 -6.24
N SER A 116 -0.35 22.19 -5.27
CA SER A 116 0.56 23.32 -5.02
C SER A 116 1.96 22.91 -4.57
N MET A 117 2.07 21.78 -3.86
CA MET A 117 3.36 21.27 -3.37
C MET A 117 4.18 20.56 -4.48
N LEU A 118 3.52 20.02 -5.50
CA LEU A 118 4.21 19.26 -6.55
C LEU A 118 5.19 20.07 -7.37
N SER A 119 5.05 21.40 -7.42
CA SER A 119 6.02 22.30 -8.07
C SER A 119 7.37 22.36 -7.35
N ASP A 120 7.40 22.08 -6.05
CA ASP A 120 8.56 22.27 -5.18
C ASP A 120 9.23 20.96 -4.77
N ILE A 121 8.64 19.82 -5.13
CA ILE A 121 9.13 18.50 -4.72
C ILE A 121 9.29 17.56 -5.91
N ASP A 122 10.13 16.56 -5.74
CA ASP A 122 10.17 15.38 -6.60
C ASP A 122 9.03 14.43 -6.20
N PHE A 123 8.01 14.33 -7.04
CA PHE A 123 6.82 13.52 -6.76
C PHE A 123 7.12 12.01 -6.70
N GLU A 124 8.10 11.51 -7.45
CA GLU A 124 8.52 10.10 -7.36
C GLU A 124 9.16 9.82 -6.00
N CYS A 125 9.95 10.76 -5.49
CA CYS A 125 10.49 10.70 -4.14
C CYS A 125 9.41 10.77 -3.04
N ALA A 126 8.28 11.41 -3.32
CA ALA A 126 7.10 11.39 -2.46
C ALA A 126 6.28 10.09 -2.57
N GLY A 127 6.65 9.21 -3.51
CA GLY A 127 5.97 7.92 -3.74
C GLY A 127 4.79 8.00 -4.70
N LEU A 128 4.53 9.18 -5.27
CA LEU A 128 3.51 9.37 -6.31
C LEU A 128 4.04 8.84 -7.65
N ASP A 129 3.15 8.57 -8.58
CA ASP A 129 3.49 8.30 -9.97
C ASP A 129 2.82 9.31 -10.90
N ILE A 130 3.16 9.26 -12.19
CA ILE A 130 2.65 10.22 -13.17
C ILE A 130 1.13 10.20 -13.30
N ASN A 131 0.49 9.05 -13.03
CA ASN A 131 -0.97 8.95 -13.08
C ASN A 131 -1.59 9.65 -11.85
N ASP A 132 -0.96 9.51 -10.67
CA ASP A 132 -1.37 10.21 -9.46
C ASP A 132 -1.34 11.72 -9.67
N VAL A 133 -0.26 12.22 -10.29
CA VAL A 133 -0.06 13.64 -10.61
C VAL A 133 -1.04 14.12 -11.69
N GLY A 134 -1.28 13.29 -12.72
CA GLY A 134 -2.22 13.59 -13.80
C GLY A 134 -3.67 13.74 -13.31
N ILE A 135 -4.08 12.97 -12.30
CA ILE A 135 -5.41 13.08 -11.68
C ILE A 135 -5.59 14.43 -10.99
N LEU A 136 -4.51 15.02 -10.47
CA LEU A 136 -4.53 16.34 -9.81
C LEU A 136 -4.56 17.51 -10.79
N GLY A 137 -4.51 17.27 -12.10
CA GLY A 137 -4.56 18.31 -13.13
C GLY A 137 -3.31 19.20 -13.16
N VAL A 138 -2.22 18.76 -12.57
CA VAL A 138 -0.95 19.48 -12.57
C VAL A 138 -0.21 19.21 -13.88
N GLU A 139 0.05 20.27 -14.65
CA GLU A 139 0.98 20.19 -15.78
C GLU A 139 2.40 20.03 -15.21
N VAL A 140 2.93 18.83 -15.28
CA VAL A 140 4.34 18.58 -14.96
C VAL A 140 5.16 18.83 -16.21
N ASP A 141 6.13 19.73 -16.10
CA ASP A 141 7.11 19.95 -17.15
C ASP A 141 8.01 18.68 -17.20
N LEU A 142 7.52 17.67 -17.90
CA LEU A 142 8.27 16.43 -18.09
C LEU A 142 9.47 16.77 -18.97
N PRO A 143 10.70 16.35 -18.59
CA PRO A 143 11.80 16.35 -19.53
C PRO A 143 11.33 15.61 -20.77
N SER A 144 11.45 16.23 -21.93
CA SER A 144 10.95 15.73 -23.22
C SER A 144 11.21 14.23 -23.36
N ILE A 145 10.22 13.44 -22.98
CA ILE A 145 10.18 12.03 -23.33
C ILE A 145 10.01 12.05 -24.84
N GLU A 146 10.92 11.42 -25.56
CA GLU A 146 10.74 11.17 -26.98
C GLU A 146 9.31 10.71 -27.20
N GLU A 147 8.60 11.32 -28.14
CA GLU A 147 7.20 10.98 -28.40
C GLU A 147 7.07 9.46 -28.46
N PRO A 148 6.14 8.86 -27.71
CA PRO A 148 6.00 7.42 -27.71
C PRO A 148 5.86 6.92 -29.13
N SER A 149 6.60 5.89 -29.48
CA SER A 149 6.54 5.29 -30.81
C SER A 149 5.09 4.87 -31.13
N GLU A 150 4.74 4.75 -32.40
CA GLU A 150 3.40 4.29 -32.79
C GLU A 150 3.03 2.94 -32.12
N ALA A 151 4.03 2.09 -31.89
CA ALA A 151 3.86 0.83 -31.14
C ALA A 151 3.50 1.08 -29.66
N ASP A 152 4.11 2.08 -29.02
CA ASP A 152 3.80 2.43 -27.62
C ASP A 152 2.41 3.07 -27.50
N LYS A 153 2.01 3.88 -28.48
CA LYS A 153 0.66 4.46 -28.56
C LYS A 153 -0.41 3.36 -28.71
N GLU A 154 -0.12 2.34 -29.51
CA GLU A 154 -1.01 1.20 -29.71
C GLU A 154 -1.15 0.35 -28.43
N VAL A 155 -0.04 0.10 -27.72
CA VAL A 155 -0.04 -0.57 -26.41
C VAL A 155 -0.80 0.24 -25.34
N MET A 156 -0.61 1.56 -25.31
CA MET A 156 -1.38 2.45 -24.40
C MET A 156 -2.87 2.41 -24.69
N LYS A 157 -3.26 2.45 -25.96
CA LYS A 157 -4.66 2.37 -26.37
C LYS A 157 -5.28 1.02 -25.97
N LEU A 158 -4.56 -0.07 -26.21
CA LEU A 158 -5.00 -1.41 -25.81
C LEU A 158 -5.14 -1.55 -24.29
N ASN A 159 -4.20 -1.02 -23.53
CA ASN A 159 -4.25 -1.01 -22.08
C ASN A 159 -5.44 -0.19 -21.55
N ASN A 160 -5.75 0.97 -22.14
CA ASN A 160 -6.91 1.77 -21.77
C ASN A 160 -8.21 1.03 -22.08
N GLU A 161 -8.34 0.38 -23.22
CA GLU A 161 -9.49 -0.46 -23.56
C GLU A 161 -9.68 -1.63 -22.58
N ILE A 162 -8.58 -2.26 -22.13
CA ILE A 162 -8.61 -3.31 -21.11
C ILE A 162 -9.08 -2.75 -19.76
N TYR A 163 -8.62 -1.56 -19.38
CA TYR A 163 -9.03 -0.89 -18.14
C TYR A 163 -10.52 -0.51 -18.17
N ASP A 164 -10.99 0.04 -19.25
CA ASP A 164 -12.38 0.43 -19.42
C ASP A 164 -13.31 -0.80 -19.44
N ASN A 165 -12.94 -1.86 -20.14
CA ASN A 165 -13.66 -3.13 -20.11
C ASN A 165 -13.72 -3.74 -18.70
N LYS A 166 -12.61 -3.70 -17.92
CA LYS A 166 -12.61 -4.16 -16.52
C LYS A 166 -13.51 -3.29 -15.63
N ARG A 167 -13.56 -1.99 -15.86
CA ARG A 167 -14.43 -1.05 -15.13
C ARG A 167 -15.89 -1.30 -15.43
N GLU A 168 -16.25 -1.51 -16.69
CA GLU A 168 -17.60 -1.86 -17.13
C GLU A 168 -18.05 -3.22 -16.56
N MET A 169 -17.20 -4.24 -16.62
CA MET A 169 -17.48 -5.54 -16.01
C MET A 169 -17.72 -5.42 -14.49
N ARG A 170 -16.92 -4.64 -13.77
CA ARG A 170 -17.11 -4.41 -12.32
C ARG A 170 -18.45 -3.71 -12.05
N LYS A 171 -18.82 -2.71 -12.85
CA LYS A 171 -20.13 -2.04 -12.74
C LYS A 171 -21.28 -3.01 -13.01
N ALA A 172 -21.17 -3.84 -14.04
CA ALA A 172 -22.19 -4.84 -14.38
C ALA A 172 -22.37 -5.86 -13.23
N VAL A 173 -21.27 -6.35 -12.64
CA VAL A 173 -21.32 -7.27 -11.49
C VAL A 173 -21.92 -6.60 -10.26
N MET A 174 -21.57 -5.33 -9.96
CA MET A 174 -22.17 -4.59 -8.85
C MET A 174 -23.66 -4.32 -9.05
N ASN A 175 -24.07 -3.93 -10.26
CA ASN A 175 -25.48 -3.70 -10.56
C ASN A 175 -26.29 -5.01 -10.50
N HIS A 176 -25.72 -6.13 -10.94
CA HIS A 176 -26.37 -7.43 -10.87
C HIS A 176 -26.53 -7.94 -9.44
N SER A 177 -25.57 -7.65 -8.55
CA SER A 177 -25.69 -8.00 -7.12
C SER A 177 -26.67 -7.12 -6.36
N GLN A 178 -26.97 -5.90 -6.83
CA GLN A 178 -27.97 -5.02 -6.22
C GLN A 178 -29.41 -5.37 -6.63
N THR A 179 -29.61 -5.97 -7.80
CA THR A 179 -30.93 -6.37 -8.28
C THR A 179 -31.38 -7.77 -7.81
N LYS A 180 -30.52 -8.55 -7.18
CA LYS A 180 -30.81 -9.93 -6.74
C LYS A 180 -30.89 -10.08 -5.21
N ASN A 181 -31.57 -9.17 -4.52
CA ASN A 181 -31.86 -9.37 -3.10
C ASN A 181 -33.16 -10.15 -2.85
N GLU A 182 -33.80 -10.70 -3.87
CA GLU A 182 -34.97 -11.58 -3.72
C GLU A 182 -34.87 -12.76 -4.69
N GLU A 183 -34.64 -13.96 -4.14
CA GLU A 183 -34.82 -15.29 -4.74
C GLU A 183 -33.87 -15.70 -5.91
N SER A 184 -32.74 -16.21 -5.61
CA SER A 184 -32.12 -17.50 -6.07
C SER A 184 -30.61 -17.51 -5.87
N VAL A 185 -30.08 -18.66 -5.45
CA VAL A 185 -28.65 -18.89 -5.16
C VAL A 185 -27.95 -19.36 -6.44
N ASP A 186 -27.74 -18.43 -7.38
CA ASP A 186 -26.86 -18.70 -8.52
C ASP A 186 -25.48 -18.12 -8.26
N THR A 187 -24.47 -18.97 -8.23
CA THR A 187 -23.07 -18.58 -8.07
C THR A 187 -22.44 -18.40 -9.44
N PHE A 188 -21.97 -17.18 -9.76
CA PHE A 188 -21.24 -16.90 -11.00
C PHE A 188 -19.75 -16.87 -10.76
N VAL A 189 -18.98 -17.54 -11.61
CA VAL A 189 -17.52 -17.44 -11.65
C VAL A 189 -17.15 -16.65 -12.90
N VAL A 190 -16.48 -15.52 -12.73
CA VAL A 190 -15.95 -14.74 -13.85
C VAL A 190 -14.50 -15.16 -14.07
N LEU A 191 -14.22 -15.78 -15.21
CA LEU A 191 -12.89 -16.15 -15.64
C LEU A 191 -12.36 -15.08 -16.59
N THR A 192 -11.20 -14.52 -16.27
CA THR A 192 -10.48 -13.59 -17.13
C THR A 192 -9.25 -14.26 -17.70
N PHE A 193 -9.08 -14.20 -19.01
CA PHE A 193 -7.94 -14.78 -19.70
C PHE A 193 -7.02 -13.66 -20.18
N SER A 194 -5.72 -13.87 -20.10
CA SER A 194 -4.70 -12.90 -20.53
C SER A 194 -4.63 -12.73 -22.05
N ASN A 195 -5.12 -13.72 -22.79
CA ASN A 195 -5.21 -13.67 -24.25
C ASN A 195 -6.26 -14.68 -24.78
N GLN A 196 -6.59 -14.56 -26.06
CA GLN A 196 -7.57 -15.39 -26.74
C GLN A 196 -7.19 -16.89 -26.75
N SER A 197 -5.91 -17.20 -26.92
CA SER A 197 -5.41 -18.58 -26.98
C SER A 197 -5.63 -19.31 -25.64
N ASN A 198 -5.42 -18.63 -24.52
CA ASN A 198 -5.67 -19.20 -23.19
C ASN A 198 -7.17 -19.45 -22.93
N LYS A 199 -8.03 -18.61 -23.51
CA LYS A 199 -9.49 -18.82 -23.45
C LYS A 199 -9.91 -20.06 -24.24
N GLU A 200 -9.38 -20.24 -25.43
CA GLU A 200 -9.71 -21.38 -26.31
C GLU A 200 -9.25 -22.72 -25.71
N VAL A 201 -8.07 -22.74 -25.08
CA VAL A 201 -7.57 -23.93 -24.37
C VAL A 201 -8.45 -24.31 -23.17
N PHE A 202 -9.03 -23.33 -22.48
CA PHE A 202 -9.90 -23.57 -21.32
C PHE A 202 -11.29 -24.10 -21.72
N LEU A 203 -11.78 -23.75 -22.93
CA LEU A 203 -13.11 -24.10 -23.42
C LEU A 203 -13.14 -25.45 -24.18
N GLN A 204 -11.99 -26.12 -24.37
CA GLN A 204 -11.86 -27.48 -24.90
C GLN A 204 -11.95 -28.51 -23.77
#